data_5b1a138f45579ed0eb0a54c0ba39dfba
#
_entry.id   5b1a138f45579ed0eb0a54c0ba39dfba
#
_cell.length_a   1.000
_cell.length_b   1.000
_cell.length_c   1.000
_cell.angle_alpha   90.00
_cell.angle_beta   90.00
_cell.angle_gamma   90.00
#
_symmetry.space_group_name_H-M   'P 1'
#
loop_
_entity.id
_entity.type
_entity.pdbx_description
1 polymer ?
#
loop_
_entity_poly.entity_id
_entity_poly.type
_entity_poly.pdbx_seq_one_letter_code
_entity_poly.pdbx_strand_id
1 'polypeptide(L)'
;MTQAVLVPQPQGLVPVALPVIDYRRRIDDPLLGGTLELQANSLAITRTAGQDTQRAFARAEWNLRRITGLGQEVTFTALARADVYHSGDNLATVTESYRGEPGWQTRGVAIAAVDVKWPFVGSFLGGTQVLTPRVQVVASPEIRNLAIPNEDARAIDLEDSNLFALNRFPGYDRIEDGVRMTYGADWQLDFPNWRIKANIGQSYRLTDKPTLFPNGTGLTEQFSDWVGRTEVRYKNFLKFTHRYRVDKDNFAVRRNEIDATLGSDRTYIEVGYLRLNRDIDLTFEDLQDREELRAAGRVAFAKYWSVFGSAVVNLTDREEDPSFTSDGFEPLRTRLGIAYEDDCLEFGFTWRRDYIAVADADRGNSFRIYFSLKNLGLR
;
A
#
# COMPACT_ATOMS: atom_id res chain seq x y z
N MET A 1 1.33 -5.18 -6.26
CA MET A 1 0.41 -5.98 -5.41
C MET A 1 1.20 -7.13 -4.83
N THR A 2 1.64 -7.01 -3.59
CA THR A 2 2.29 -8.08 -2.84
C THR A 2 1.21 -9.08 -2.44
N GLN A 3 1.22 -10.27 -3.03
CA GLN A 3 0.39 -11.37 -2.54
C GLN A 3 1.03 -11.89 -1.25
N ALA A 4 0.34 -11.72 -0.12
CA ALA A 4 0.67 -12.46 1.08
C ALA A 4 0.64 -13.96 0.76
N VAL A 5 1.59 -14.71 1.29
CA VAL A 5 1.50 -16.17 1.34
C VAL A 5 0.41 -16.48 2.37
N LEU A 6 -0.82 -16.66 1.91
CA LEU A 6 -1.93 -16.99 2.79
C LEU A 6 -1.80 -18.46 3.19
N VAL A 7 -1.65 -18.71 4.47
CA VAL A 7 -1.91 -20.04 5.06
C VAL A 7 -3.33 -20.45 4.63
N PRO A 8 -3.58 -21.71 4.23
CA PRO A 8 -4.91 -22.16 3.84
C PRO A 8 -5.89 -21.88 4.97
N GLN A 9 -6.79 -20.93 4.78
CA GLN A 9 -7.84 -20.65 5.76
C GLN A 9 -8.94 -21.73 5.63
N PRO A 10 -9.43 -22.28 6.74
CA PRO A 10 -10.58 -23.15 6.71
C PRO A 10 -11.74 -22.49 5.94
N GLN A 11 -12.43 -23.23 5.09
CA GLN A 11 -13.49 -22.69 4.21
C GLN A 11 -14.55 -21.90 4.98
N GLY A 12 -14.83 -22.26 6.24
CA GLY A 12 -15.78 -21.56 7.10
C GLY A 12 -15.36 -20.14 7.49
N LEU A 13 -14.07 -19.82 7.42
CA LEU A 13 -13.52 -18.48 7.73
C LEU A 13 -13.49 -17.56 6.50
N VAL A 14 -13.74 -18.09 5.29
CA VAL A 14 -13.75 -17.28 4.07
C VAL A 14 -14.94 -16.32 4.12
N PRO A 15 -14.71 -15.00 4.04
CA PRO A 15 -15.79 -14.03 4.15
C PRO A 15 -16.62 -13.94 2.87
N VAL A 16 -17.94 -13.86 3.04
CA VAL A 16 -18.85 -13.43 1.99
C VAL A 16 -19.23 -11.97 2.26
N ALA A 17 -18.84 -11.07 1.37
CA ALA A 17 -19.10 -9.64 1.51
C ALA A 17 -20.27 -9.24 0.58
N LEU A 18 -21.46 -8.96 1.17
CA LEU A 18 -22.63 -8.54 0.42
C LEU A 18 -23.67 -7.86 1.35
N PRO A 19 -24.17 -6.64 1.03
CA PRO A 19 -23.75 -5.78 -0.07
C PRO A 19 -22.45 -5.00 0.25
N VAL A 20 -21.73 -4.60 -0.80
CA VAL A 20 -20.65 -3.62 -0.72
C VAL A 20 -21.07 -2.41 -1.54
N ILE A 21 -21.21 -1.26 -0.89
CA ILE A 21 -21.60 -0.01 -1.53
C ILE A 21 -20.55 1.05 -1.18
N ASP A 22 -20.03 1.75 -2.19
CA ASP A 22 -19.20 2.94 -2.02
C ASP A 22 -19.69 4.01 -2.98
N TYR A 23 -20.22 5.09 -2.44
CA TYR A 23 -20.67 6.24 -3.21
C TYR A 23 -19.84 7.46 -2.85
N ARG A 24 -19.30 8.13 -3.85
CA ARG A 24 -18.50 9.35 -3.69
C ARG A 24 -19.01 10.45 -4.59
N ARG A 25 -19.02 11.66 -4.05
CA ARG A 25 -19.35 12.87 -4.78
C ARG A 25 -18.38 13.97 -4.42
N ARG A 26 -17.74 14.54 -5.44
CA ARG A 26 -16.91 15.72 -5.31
C ARG A 26 -17.71 16.95 -5.70
N ILE A 27 -17.58 18.01 -4.90
CA ILE A 27 -18.17 19.32 -5.11
C ILE A 27 -16.99 20.28 -5.16
N ASP A 28 -16.79 20.90 -6.31
CA ASP A 28 -15.77 21.92 -6.52
C ASP A 28 -16.34 23.27 -6.12
N ASP A 29 -15.50 24.09 -5.51
CA ASP A 29 -15.80 25.46 -5.08
C ASP A 29 -17.03 25.61 -4.15
N PRO A 30 -17.09 24.88 -3.01
CA PRO A 30 -18.14 25.05 -2.02
C PRO A 30 -18.05 26.44 -1.37
N LEU A 31 -19.03 26.78 -0.49
CA LEU A 31 -19.18 28.10 0.16
C LEU A 31 -17.90 28.73 0.73
N LEU A 32 -16.92 27.90 1.16
CA LEU A 32 -15.63 28.35 1.70
C LEU A 32 -14.50 28.28 0.67
N GLY A 33 -14.80 27.95 -0.58
CA GLY A 33 -13.82 27.64 -1.62
C GLY A 33 -13.18 26.26 -1.44
N GLY A 34 -12.29 25.89 -2.35
CA GLY A 34 -11.61 24.60 -2.33
C GLY A 34 -12.45 23.47 -2.90
N THR A 35 -12.35 22.26 -2.33
CA THR A 35 -13.11 21.07 -2.75
C THR A 35 -13.72 20.38 -1.54
N LEU A 36 -14.95 19.90 -1.69
CA LEU A 36 -15.64 19.08 -0.71
C LEU A 36 -15.92 17.70 -1.30
N GLU A 37 -15.43 16.66 -0.66
CA GLU A 37 -15.73 15.26 -1.00
C GLU A 37 -16.71 14.68 0.02
N LEU A 38 -17.83 14.16 -0.47
CA LEU A 38 -18.81 13.40 0.30
C LEU A 38 -18.70 11.92 -0.05
N GLN A 39 -18.67 11.07 0.97
CA GLN A 39 -18.63 9.62 0.78
C GLN A 39 -19.66 8.94 1.68
N ALA A 40 -20.37 7.97 1.14
CA ALA A 40 -21.18 7.02 1.89
C ALA A 40 -20.71 5.60 1.54
N ASN A 41 -20.48 4.77 2.55
CA ASN A 41 -19.99 3.41 2.37
C ASN A 41 -20.80 2.45 3.23
N SER A 42 -21.04 1.25 2.73
CA SER A 42 -21.65 0.16 3.45
C SER A 42 -20.96 -1.15 3.07
N LEU A 43 -20.74 -2.01 4.07
CA LEU A 43 -20.14 -3.32 3.93
C LEU A 43 -20.84 -4.27 4.90
N ALA A 44 -21.30 -5.44 4.41
CA ALA A 44 -21.72 -6.53 5.28
C ALA A 44 -20.90 -7.78 4.94
N ILE A 45 -20.25 -8.35 5.94
CA ILE A 45 -19.45 -9.56 5.86
C ILE A 45 -20.11 -10.61 6.74
N THR A 46 -20.31 -11.80 6.17
CA THR A 46 -20.79 -12.99 6.89
C THR A 46 -19.84 -14.16 6.67
N ARG A 47 -19.71 -15.02 7.70
CA ARG A 47 -18.89 -16.23 7.70
C ARG A 47 -19.68 -17.39 8.26
N THR A 48 -19.42 -18.61 7.77
CA THR A 48 -20.07 -19.82 8.33
C THR A 48 -19.44 -20.26 9.65
N ALA A 49 -18.18 -19.88 9.90
CA ALA A 49 -17.47 -20.11 11.15
C ALA A 49 -16.48 -18.93 11.35
N GLY A 50 -16.92 -17.87 12.03
CA GLY A 50 -16.09 -16.68 12.20
C GLY A 50 -16.92 -15.48 12.62
N GLN A 51 -16.24 -14.36 12.81
CA GLN A 51 -16.87 -13.09 13.16
C GLN A 51 -17.65 -12.52 11.98
N ASP A 52 -18.89 -12.17 12.19
CA ASP A 52 -19.69 -11.39 11.26
C ASP A 52 -19.54 -9.89 11.53
N THR A 53 -19.46 -9.10 10.48
CA THR A 53 -19.28 -7.64 10.61
C THR A 53 -20.12 -6.89 9.59
N GLN A 54 -20.87 -5.91 10.06
CA GLN A 54 -21.61 -4.97 9.23
C GLN A 54 -21.14 -3.55 9.55
N ARG A 55 -20.95 -2.74 8.52
CA ARG A 55 -20.48 -1.36 8.64
C ARG A 55 -21.26 -0.45 7.70
N ALA A 56 -21.59 0.74 8.19
CA ALA A 56 -21.99 1.85 7.34
C ALA A 56 -21.37 3.14 7.87
N PHE A 57 -20.96 4.05 6.97
CA PHE A 57 -20.48 5.37 7.35
C PHE A 57 -20.84 6.43 6.33
N ALA A 58 -20.91 7.68 6.82
CA ALA A 58 -20.93 8.89 6.01
C ALA A 58 -19.72 9.76 6.37
N ARG A 59 -19.01 10.29 5.35
CA ARG A 59 -17.80 11.10 5.47
C ARG A 59 -17.93 12.35 4.64
N ALA A 60 -17.46 13.49 5.18
CA ALA A 60 -17.25 14.73 4.46
C ALA A 60 -15.80 15.18 4.66
N GLU A 61 -15.09 15.50 3.58
CA GLU A 61 -13.74 16.02 3.62
C GLU A 61 -13.65 17.29 2.78
N TRP A 62 -13.24 18.38 3.41
CA TRP A 62 -12.99 19.66 2.76
C TRP A 62 -11.50 19.94 2.68
N ASN A 63 -11.04 20.35 1.49
CA ASN A 63 -9.66 20.69 1.18
C ASN A 63 -9.58 22.08 0.55
N LEU A 64 -8.77 22.95 1.14
CA LEU A 64 -8.50 24.30 0.63
C LEU A 64 -7.02 24.49 0.39
N ARG A 65 -6.63 24.60 -0.88
CA ARG A 65 -5.25 24.87 -1.30
C ARG A 65 -5.06 26.34 -1.61
N ARG A 66 -3.99 26.95 -1.07
CA ARG A 66 -3.56 28.32 -1.30
C ARG A 66 -2.07 28.38 -1.59
N ILE A 67 -1.68 29.32 -2.44
CA ILE A 67 -0.26 29.64 -2.67
C ILE A 67 -0.01 30.99 -2.05
N THR A 68 1.00 31.07 -1.17
CA THR A 68 1.40 32.33 -0.50
C THR A 68 2.24 33.20 -1.42
N GLY A 69 2.41 34.47 -1.07
CA GLY A 69 3.30 35.39 -1.79
C GLY A 69 4.78 34.96 -1.83
N LEU A 70 5.21 34.06 -0.93
CA LEU A 70 6.55 33.46 -0.91
C LEU A 70 6.67 32.15 -1.73
N GLY A 71 5.58 31.75 -2.42
CA GLY A 71 5.55 30.52 -3.24
C GLY A 71 5.30 29.23 -2.44
N GLN A 72 4.94 29.34 -1.17
CA GLN A 72 4.53 28.16 -0.39
C GLN A 72 3.14 27.70 -0.82
N GLU A 73 2.99 26.40 -1.00
CA GLU A 73 1.70 25.74 -1.17
C GLU A 73 1.20 25.30 0.20
N VAL A 74 0.11 25.88 0.66
CA VAL A 74 -0.53 25.55 1.94
C VAL A 74 -1.88 24.91 1.66
N THR A 75 -2.08 23.70 2.18
CA THR A 75 -3.34 22.97 2.10
C THR A 75 -3.95 22.82 3.49
N PHE A 76 -5.16 23.31 3.67
CA PHE A 76 -5.97 23.07 4.85
C PHE A 76 -6.94 21.93 4.56
N THR A 77 -7.03 20.97 5.47
CA THR A 77 -7.97 19.85 5.38
C THR A 77 -8.81 19.77 6.64
N ALA A 78 -10.11 19.60 6.47
CA ALA A 78 -11.03 19.25 7.55
C ALA A 78 -11.87 18.04 7.14
N LEU A 79 -11.91 17.02 7.99
CA LEU A 79 -12.64 15.79 7.76
C LEU A 79 -13.54 15.49 8.93
N ALA A 80 -14.81 15.15 8.63
CA ALA A 80 -15.76 14.60 9.59
C ALA A 80 -16.35 13.30 9.06
N ARG A 81 -16.49 12.29 9.93
CA ARG A 81 -17.06 11.00 9.59
C ARG A 81 -17.88 10.47 10.76
N ALA A 82 -19.00 9.83 10.48
CA ALA A 82 -19.83 9.12 11.44
C ALA A 82 -20.02 7.68 10.96
N ASP A 83 -19.75 6.73 11.87
CA ASP A 83 -19.77 5.29 11.60
C ASP A 83 -20.79 4.61 12.48
N VAL A 84 -21.41 3.55 11.95
CA VAL A 84 -22.17 2.55 12.70
C VAL A 84 -21.66 1.16 12.31
N TYR A 85 -21.44 0.33 13.31
CA TYR A 85 -21.01 -1.06 13.16
C TYR A 85 -21.95 -1.98 13.91
N HIS A 86 -22.09 -3.21 13.42
CA HIS A 86 -22.66 -4.33 14.15
C HIS A 86 -21.77 -5.55 13.95
N SER A 87 -21.44 -6.25 15.02
CA SER A 87 -20.66 -7.48 14.93
C SER A 87 -21.16 -8.55 15.88
N GLY A 88 -21.01 -9.81 15.47
CA GLY A 88 -21.32 -11.00 16.22
C GLY A 88 -20.19 -12.02 16.14
N ASP A 89 -20.18 -12.98 17.06
CA ASP A 89 -19.16 -14.05 17.15
C ASP A 89 -17.71 -13.54 17.22
N ASN A 90 -17.50 -12.39 17.85
CA ASN A 90 -16.23 -11.70 17.93
C ASN A 90 -15.07 -12.55 18.50
N LEU A 91 -15.39 -13.52 19.40
CA LEU A 91 -14.40 -14.42 19.98
C LEU A 91 -13.82 -15.43 18.96
N ALA A 92 -14.46 -15.60 17.82
CA ALA A 92 -13.94 -16.41 16.73
C ALA A 92 -12.70 -15.77 16.05
N THR A 93 -12.51 -14.45 16.22
CA THR A 93 -11.29 -13.76 15.77
C THR A 93 -10.18 -13.98 16.79
N VAL A 94 -9.07 -14.61 16.40
CA VAL A 94 -7.95 -14.96 17.27
C VAL A 94 -7.26 -13.72 17.83
N THR A 95 -6.93 -12.77 16.97
CA THR A 95 -6.24 -11.53 17.35
C THR A 95 -7.18 -10.58 18.08
N GLU A 96 -6.91 -10.36 19.38
CA GLU A 96 -7.77 -9.58 20.26
C GLU A 96 -8.01 -8.15 19.76
N SER A 97 -6.97 -7.48 19.28
CA SER A 97 -7.06 -6.12 18.74
C SER A 97 -7.93 -5.99 17.49
N TYR A 98 -8.32 -7.10 16.85
CA TYR A 98 -9.19 -7.09 15.66
C TYR A 98 -10.66 -7.38 15.98
N ARG A 99 -10.96 -7.92 17.18
CA ARG A 99 -12.31 -8.37 17.57
C ARG A 99 -13.35 -7.26 17.59
N GLY A 100 -13.00 -6.09 18.16
CA GLY A 100 -13.98 -5.10 18.56
C GLY A 100 -14.91 -5.58 19.68
N GLU A 101 -15.88 -4.77 20.06
CA GLU A 101 -16.94 -5.08 21.01
C GLU A 101 -18.17 -5.63 20.27
N PRO A 102 -18.80 -6.72 20.74
CA PRO A 102 -19.97 -7.30 20.07
C PRO A 102 -21.19 -6.37 20.13
N GLY A 103 -22.09 -6.54 19.15
CA GLY A 103 -23.31 -5.77 19.02
C GLY A 103 -23.12 -4.44 18.29
N TRP A 104 -23.98 -3.47 18.59
CA TRP A 104 -23.96 -2.17 17.90
C TRP A 104 -22.93 -1.23 18.51
N GLN A 105 -22.06 -0.70 17.66
CA GLN A 105 -21.05 0.30 18.03
C GLN A 105 -21.16 1.52 17.10
N THR A 106 -20.96 2.71 17.64
CA THR A 106 -20.92 3.95 16.90
C THR A 106 -19.60 4.68 17.11
N ARG A 107 -19.14 5.38 16.08
CA ARG A 107 -17.89 6.13 16.14
C ARG A 107 -18.03 7.47 15.40
N GLY A 108 -17.64 8.56 16.04
CA GLY A 108 -17.43 9.86 15.41
C GLY A 108 -15.93 10.09 15.17
N VAL A 109 -15.60 10.66 14.04
CA VAL A 109 -14.23 11.01 13.65
C VAL A 109 -14.19 12.46 13.20
N ALA A 110 -13.21 13.19 13.68
CA ALA A 110 -12.90 14.55 13.22
C ALA A 110 -11.38 14.67 13.03
N ILE A 111 -10.94 15.15 11.87
CA ILE A 111 -9.51 15.36 11.59
C ILE A 111 -9.37 16.77 11.01
N ALA A 112 -8.39 17.52 11.51
CA ALA A 112 -7.93 18.77 10.93
C ALA A 112 -6.45 18.65 10.57
N ALA A 113 -6.06 19.19 9.41
CA ALA A 113 -4.66 19.17 8.99
C ALA A 113 -4.27 20.45 8.25
N VAL A 114 -2.99 20.79 8.40
CA VAL A 114 -2.31 21.82 7.61
C VAL A 114 -1.06 21.19 7.02
N ASP A 115 -0.93 21.28 5.70
CA ASP A 115 0.20 20.77 4.92
C ASP A 115 0.87 21.93 4.20
N VAL A 116 2.16 22.13 4.39
CA VAL A 116 2.96 23.19 3.77
C VAL A 116 4.07 22.56 2.95
N LYS A 117 4.11 22.89 1.65
CA LYS A 117 5.18 22.56 0.74
C LYS A 117 5.84 23.83 0.22
N TRP A 118 7.14 23.84 0.12
CA TRP A 118 7.86 25.00 -0.38
C TRP A 118 8.85 24.60 -1.49
N PRO A 119 8.43 24.62 -2.77
CA PRO A 119 9.26 24.21 -3.89
C PRO A 119 10.33 25.28 -4.22
N PHE A 120 11.58 24.87 -4.22
CA PHE A 120 12.75 25.64 -4.68
C PHE A 120 13.23 25.08 -6.00
N VAL A 121 13.32 25.91 -7.01
CA VAL A 121 13.78 25.53 -8.36
C VAL A 121 15.14 26.10 -8.60
N GLY A 122 16.05 25.29 -9.13
CA GLY A 122 17.42 25.68 -9.46
C GLY A 122 18.01 24.84 -10.57
N SER A 123 19.24 25.17 -10.98
CA SER A 123 20.02 24.37 -11.93
C SER A 123 21.10 23.57 -11.20
N PHE A 124 21.31 22.32 -11.60
CA PHE A 124 22.34 21.43 -11.06
C PHE A 124 22.75 20.41 -12.13
N LEU A 125 24.05 20.17 -12.29
CA LEU A 125 24.62 19.24 -13.27
C LEU A 125 24.12 19.44 -14.71
N GLY A 126 23.84 20.68 -15.10
CA GLY A 126 23.30 21.00 -16.44
C GLY A 126 21.83 20.67 -16.64
N GLY A 127 21.11 20.32 -15.59
CA GLY A 127 19.67 20.06 -15.56
C GLY A 127 18.92 21.03 -14.67
N THR A 128 17.62 20.79 -14.53
CA THR A 128 16.74 21.51 -13.61
C THR A 128 16.47 20.64 -12.40
N GLN A 129 16.70 21.21 -11.20
CA GLN A 129 16.32 20.55 -9.96
C GLN A 129 15.18 21.28 -9.24
N VAL A 130 14.38 20.50 -8.53
CA VAL A 130 13.35 21.00 -7.63
C VAL A 130 13.53 20.34 -6.27
N LEU A 131 13.75 21.13 -5.23
CA LEU A 131 13.76 20.68 -3.84
C LEU A 131 12.51 21.21 -3.15
N THR A 132 11.71 20.33 -2.58
CA THR A 132 10.43 20.68 -1.93
C THR A 132 10.44 20.19 -0.48
N PRO A 133 10.91 20.96 0.49
CA PRO A 133 10.63 20.70 1.89
C PRO A 133 9.11 20.69 2.14
N ARG A 134 8.68 19.78 3.00
CA ARG A 134 7.27 19.60 3.37
C ARG A 134 7.12 19.39 4.86
N VAL A 135 6.16 20.06 5.45
CA VAL A 135 5.74 19.88 6.84
C VAL A 135 4.22 19.78 6.89
N GLN A 136 3.72 18.80 7.61
CA GLN A 136 2.29 18.60 7.83
C GLN A 136 2.01 18.45 9.32
N VAL A 137 0.99 19.10 9.81
CA VAL A 137 0.43 18.89 11.16
C VAL A 137 -0.96 18.31 10.99
N VAL A 138 -1.25 17.22 11.68
CA VAL A 138 -2.56 16.57 11.71
C VAL A 138 -3.01 16.47 13.15
N ALA A 139 -4.25 16.84 13.42
CA ALA A 139 -4.88 16.78 14.73
C ALA A 139 -6.22 16.06 14.65
N SER A 140 -6.45 15.12 15.56
CA SER A 140 -7.70 14.40 15.74
C SER A 140 -7.94 14.18 17.24
N PRO A 141 -9.17 14.28 17.73
CA PRO A 141 -9.50 13.85 19.08
C PRO A 141 -9.29 12.34 19.23
N GLU A 142 -9.34 11.84 20.45
CA GLU A 142 -9.31 10.43 20.74
C GLU A 142 -10.46 9.68 20.06
N ILE A 143 -10.13 8.55 19.39
CA ILE A 143 -11.09 7.75 18.63
C ILE A 143 -11.19 6.36 19.26
N ARG A 144 -12.42 5.86 19.45
CA ARG A 144 -12.69 4.53 20.01
C ARG A 144 -12.41 3.43 18.98
N ASN A 145 -11.15 3.26 18.60
CA ASN A 145 -10.72 2.32 17.58
C ASN A 145 -10.91 0.86 17.97
N LEU A 146 -10.59 0.51 19.22
CA LEU A 146 -10.61 -0.88 19.68
C LEU A 146 -12.02 -1.44 19.90
N ALA A 147 -13.02 -0.57 20.08
CA ALA A 147 -14.42 -0.99 20.13
C ALA A 147 -14.97 -1.44 18.76
N ILE A 148 -14.29 -1.05 17.68
CA ILE A 148 -14.69 -1.34 16.30
C ILE A 148 -13.97 -2.60 15.82
N PRO A 149 -14.68 -3.59 15.18
CA PRO A 149 -14.03 -4.73 14.53
C PRO A 149 -13.11 -4.27 13.40
N ASN A 150 -12.04 -5.02 13.14
CA ASN A 150 -11.04 -4.68 12.13
C ASN A 150 -11.00 -5.74 11.03
N GLU A 151 -11.63 -5.45 9.91
CA GLU A 151 -11.67 -6.32 8.73
C GLU A 151 -10.70 -5.88 7.63
N ASP A 152 -10.49 -4.56 7.47
CA ASP A 152 -9.78 -4.00 6.31
C ASP A 152 -8.56 -3.13 6.64
N ALA A 153 -8.22 -2.97 7.93
CA ALA A 153 -7.12 -2.10 8.38
C ALA A 153 -6.04 -2.88 9.16
N ARG A 154 -5.72 -4.10 8.72
CA ARG A 154 -4.84 -5.03 9.46
C ARG A 154 -3.37 -4.80 9.15
N ALA A 155 -3.00 -4.89 7.88
CA ALA A 155 -1.61 -4.81 7.44
C ALA A 155 -1.15 -3.35 7.33
N ILE A 156 -0.55 -2.81 8.38
CA ILE A 156 0.05 -1.48 8.37
C ILE A 156 1.56 -1.57 8.45
N ASP A 157 2.23 -0.80 7.62
CA ASP A 157 3.67 -0.59 7.64
C ASP A 157 3.95 0.86 7.22
N LEU A 158 4.90 1.52 7.87
CA LEU A 158 5.29 2.86 7.50
C LEU A 158 6.09 2.83 6.20
N GLU A 159 5.62 3.60 5.22
CA GLU A 159 6.24 3.75 3.90
C GLU A 159 6.31 5.22 3.48
N ASP A 160 7.11 5.50 2.46
CA ASP A 160 7.15 6.83 1.83
C ASP A 160 5.77 7.26 1.30
N SER A 161 4.98 6.29 0.84
CA SER A 161 3.66 6.51 0.25
C SER A 161 2.58 6.90 1.26
N ASN A 162 2.68 6.46 2.53
CA ASN A 162 1.68 6.74 3.56
C ASN A 162 2.17 7.73 4.64
N LEU A 163 3.42 8.18 4.58
CA LEU A 163 4.03 9.06 5.59
C LEU A 163 3.19 10.32 5.86
N PHE A 164 2.67 10.96 4.81
CA PHE A 164 1.86 12.18 4.87
C PHE A 164 0.34 11.90 4.74
N ALA A 165 -0.10 10.66 4.86
CA ALA A 165 -1.52 10.35 4.84
C ALA A 165 -2.22 10.89 6.10
N LEU A 166 -3.47 11.36 5.97
CA LEU A 166 -4.29 11.78 7.11
C LEU A 166 -4.60 10.60 8.04
N ASN A 167 -4.80 9.44 7.47
CA ASN A 167 -4.89 8.16 8.15
C ASN A 167 -3.89 7.20 7.49
N ARG A 168 -2.95 6.66 8.25
CA ARG A 168 -1.94 5.72 7.75
C ARG A 168 -2.41 4.28 7.72
N PHE A 169 -3.49 3.95 8.44
CA PHE A 169 -4.12 2.64 8.30
C PHE A 169 -4.73 2.46 6.92
N PRO A 170 -4.57 1.28 6.29
CA PRO A 170 -5.37 0.93 5.12
C PRO A 170 -6.83 0.76 5.51
N GLY A 171 -7.75 0.83 4.55
CA GLY A 171 -9.17 0.62 4.79
C GLY A 171 -9.85 1.70 5.64
N TYR A 172 -10.89 1.30 6.38
CA TYR A 172 -11.79 2.23 7.07
C TYR A 172 -11.98 1.91 8.57
N ASP A 173 -11.56 0.73 9.02
CA ASP A 173 -11.89 0.26 10.36
C ASP A 173 -10.99 0.85 11.45
N ARG A 174 -9.77 1.24 11.09
CA ARG A 174 -8.85 1.93 12.00
C ARG A 174 -8.55 3.34 11.48
N ILE A 175 -8.48 4.27 12.42
CA ILE A 175 -8.17 5.67 12.12
C ILE A 175 -7.14 6.15 13.12
N GLU A 176 -6.07 6.73 12.62
CA GLU A 176 -5.03 7.30 13.45
C GLU A 176 -5.52 8.60 14.09
N ASP A 177 -5.46 8.66 15.41
CA ASP A 177 -5.87 9.79 16.22
C ASP A 177 -4.68 10.51 16.89
N GLY A 178 -4.98 11.56 17.66
CA GLY A 178 -3.99 12.39 18.33
C GLY A 178 -3.43 13.50 17.45
N VAL A 179 -2.35 14.10 17.93
CA VAL A 179 -1.66 15.20 17.23
C VAL A 179 -0.29 14.72 16.79
N ARG A 180 0.03 14.94 15.52
CA ARG A 180 1.33 14.61 14.94
C ARG A 180 1.82 15.68 13.99
N MET A 181 3.14 15.81 13.91
CA MET A 181 3.85 16.58 12.89
C MET A 181 4.65 15.62 12.03
N THR A 182 4.52 15.75 10.72
CA THR A 182 5.29 14.99 9.74
C THR A 182 6.14 15.95 8.93
N TYR A 183 7.39 15.63 8.71
CA TYR A 183 8.31 16.46 7.94
C TYR A 183 9.16 15.62 7.00
N GLY A 184 9.60 16.24 5.92
CA GLY A 184 10.40 15.57 4.91
C GLY A 184 10.75 16.50 3.77
N ALA A 185 11.37 15.94 2.76
CA ALA A 185 11.73 16.66 1.55
C ALA A 185 11.61 15.74 0.33
N ASP A 186 11.08 16.30 -0.75
CA ASP A 186 11.11 15.71 -2.09
C ASP A 186 12.18 16.43 -2.93
N TRP A 187 13.04 15.69 -3.60
CA TRP A 187 14.01 16.21 -4.53
C TRP A 187 13.84 15.55 -5.90
N GLN A 188 13.82 16.36 -6.94
CA GLN A 188 13.77 15.93 -8.33
C GLN A 188 14.87 16.63 -9.11
N LEU A 189 15.58 15.86 -9.94
CA LEU A 189 16.55 16.35 -10.91
C LEU A 189 16.21 15.81 -12.29
N ASP A 190 15.95 16.72 -13.23
CA ASP A 190 15.73 16.43 -14.64
C ASP A 190 16.89 16.98 -15.46
N PHE A 191 17.62 16.12 -16.15
CA PHE A 191 18.65 16.49 -17.12
C PHE A 191 18.58 15.61 -18.37
N PRO A 192 19.28 15.93 -19.47
CA PRO A 192 19.02 15.25 -20.74
C PRO A 192 19.00 13.72 -20.63
N ASN A 193 17.84 13.12 -20.93
CA ASN A 193 17.54 11.68 -20.89
C ASN A 193 17.45 11.04 -19.50
N TRP A 194 17.75 11.77 -18.41
CA TRP A 194 17.68 11.24 -17.06
C TRP A 194 16.67 12.00 -16.20
N ARG A 195 16.01 11.26 -15.32
CA ARG A 195 15.20 11.80 -14.24
C ARG A 195 15.54 11.06 -12.96
N ILE A 196 15.91 11.79 -11.93
CA ILE A 196 16.15 11.28 -10.59
C ILE A 196 15.14 11.92 -9.66
N LYS A 197 14.48 11.11 -8.83
CA LYS A 197 13.63 11.57 -7.74
C LYS A 197 14.07 10.90 -6.46
N ALA A 198 14.08 11.64 -5.38
CA ALA A 198 14.32 11.11 -4.05
C ALA A 198 13.39 11.80 -3.06
N ASN A 199 12.87 11.05 -2.11
CA ASN A 199 12.20 11.62 -0.95
C ASN A 199 12.70 10.96 0.33
N ILE A 200 12.58 11.68 1.43
CA ILE A 200 12.87 11.19 2.79
C ILE A 200 11.99 11.96 3.77
N GLY A 201 11.55 11.30 4.81
CA GLY A 201 10.83 11.98 5.87
C GLY A 201 10.61 11.12 7.10
N GLN A 202 10.07 11.75 8.14
CA GLN A 202 9.81 11.19 9.45
C GLN A 202 8.58 11.87 10.06
N SER A 203 7.91 11.18 10.95
CA SER A 203 6.78 11.70 11.71
C SER A 203 7.10 11.76 13.20
N TYR A 204 6.62 12.81 13.86
CA TYR A 204 6.71 12.99 15.32
C TYR A 204 5.30 13.09 15.90
N ARG A 205 4.97 12.23 16.86
CA ARG A 205 3.70 12.28 17.60
C ARG A 205 3.86 13.16 18.82
N LEU A 206 2.96 14.16 18.95
CA LEU A 206 2.94 15.09 20.06
C LEU A 206 2.10 14.60 21.26
N THR A 207 1.22 13.62 21.03
CA THR A 207 0.34 13.05 22.04
C THR A 207 0.85 11.68 22.48
N ASP A 208 0.95 11.46 23.80
CA ASP A 208 1.19 10.13 24.36
C ASP A 208 -0.09 9.30 24.24
N LYS A 209 0.04 8.09 23.68
CA LYS A 209 -1.09 7.16 23.58
C LYS A 209 -0.65 5.72 23.64
N PRO A 210 -1.53 4.83 24.16
CA PRO A 210 -1.44 3.42 23.89
C PRO A 210 -1.39 3.22 22.38
N THR A 211 -0.44 2.47 21.89
CA THR A 211 -0.19 2.34 20.46
C THR A 211 -1.29 1.52 19.81
N LEU A 212 -1.91 2.07 18.79
CA LEU A 212 -2.78 1.32 17.86
C LEU A 212 -1.96 0.51 16.85
N PHE A 213 -0.69 0.83 16.75
CA PHE A 213 0.22 0.23 15.79
C PHE A 213 0.97 -0.93 16.44
N PRO A 214 1.01 -2.11 15.83
CA PRO A 214 1.86 -3.20 16.26
C PRO A 214 3.34 -2.81 16.25
N ASN A 215 4.13 -3.45 17.11
CA ASN A 215 5.58 -3.31 17.11
C ASN A 215 6.14 -3.62 15.70
N GLY A 216 7.27 -3.03 15.36
CA GLY A 216 7.92 -3.25 14.07
C GLY A 216 7.31 -2.52 12.89
N THR A 217 6.18 -1.82 13.05
CA THR A 217 5.56 -1.01 11.97
C THR A 217 6.29 0.30 11.71
N GLY A 218 7.23 0.69 12.58
CA GLY A 218 7.92 2.00 12.54
C GLY A 218 7.09 3.17 13.06
N LEU A 219 5.95 2.90 13.73
CA LEU A 219 4.97 3.91 14.18
C LEU A 219 4.64 3.82 15.68
N THR A 220 5.25 2.92 16.41
CA THR A 220 4.90 2.63 17.82
C THR A 220 5.39 3.68 18.81
N GLU A 221 6.40 4.43 18.46
CA GLU A 221 7.01 5.45 19.32
C GLU A 221 6.64 6.88 18.89
N GLN A 222 7.07 7.88 19.68
CA GLN A 222 6.83 9.28 19.34
C GLN A 222 7.49 9.67 18.01
N PHE A 223 8.77 9.32 17.84
CA PHE A 223 9.42 9.42 16.52
C PHE A 223 9.17 8.13 15.72
N SER A 224 8.71 8.27 14.51
CA SER A 224 8.65 7.16 13.57
C SER A 224 10.04 6.79 13.06
N ASP A 225 10.15 5.64 12.41
CA ASP A 225 11.29 5.34 11.56
C ASP A 225 11.43 6.36 10.42
N TRP A 226 12.63 6.46 9.85
CA TRP A 226 12.85 7.19 8.61
C TRP A 226 12.41 6.36 7.42
N VAL A 227 11.66 6.97 6.52
CA VAL A 227 11.26 6.34 5.26
C VAL A 227 11.65 7.20 4.07
N GLY A 228 11.93 6.54 2.98
CA GLY A 228 12.23 7.25 1.75
C GLY A 228 12.19 6.36 0.53
N ARG A 229 12.26 7.02 -0.62
CA ARG A 229 12.27 6.40 -1.94
C ARG A 229 13.22 7.14 -2.85
N THR A 230 13.97 6.38 -3.64
CA THR A 230 14.77 6.90 -4.73
C THR A 230 14.32 6.25 -6.03
N GLU A 231 14.09 7.05 -7.06
CA GLU A 231 13.74 6.60 -8.40
C GLU A 231 14.73 7.19 -9.41
N VAL A 232 15.29 6.34 -10.25
CA VAL A 232 16.18 6.74 -11.34
C VAL A 232 15.61 6.22 -12.66
N ARG A 233 15.45 7.12 -13.62
CA ARG A 233 15.00 6.77 -14.98
C ARG A 233 15.99 7.29 -16.02
N TYR A 234 16.30 6.43 -16.97
CA TYR A 234 17.04 6.81 -18.18
C TYR A 234 16.18 6.53 -19.41
N LYS A 235 15.64 7.55 -20.04
CA LYS A 235 14.66 7.42 -21.13
C LYS A 235 13.53 6.44 -20.73
N ASN A 236 13.15 5.55 -21.67
CA ASN A 236 12.27 4.41 -21.42
C ASN A 236 13.05 3.10 -21.29
N PHE A 237 14.39 3.17 -21.12
CA PHE A 237 15.26 1.99 -21.14
C PHE A 237 15.59 1.47 -19.74
N LEU A 238 15.80 2.37 -18.77
CA LEU A 238 16.10 2.00 -17.37
C LEU A 238 15.08 2.68 -16.46
N LYS A 239 14.50 1.89 -15.59
CA LYS A 239 13.78 2.35 -14.40
C LYS A 239 14.31 1.60 -13.20
N PHE A 240 14.80 2.32 -12.21
CA PHE A 240 15.21 1.79 -10.93
C PHE A 240 14.41 2.49 -9.84
N THR A 241 13.90 1.74 -8.88
CA THR A 241 13.18 2.26 -7.71
C THR A 241 13.71 1.54 -6.48
N HIS A 242 14.11 2.30 -5.47
CA HIS A 242 14.49 1.79 -4.16
C HIS A 242 13.64 2.46 -3.10
N ARG A 243 12.90 1.69 -2.31
CA ARG A 243 12.15 2.15 -1.14
C ARG A 243 12.78 1.57 0.10
N TYR A 244 12.87 2.35 1.14
CA TYR A 244 13.50 1.93 2.37
C TYR A 244 12.79 2.49 3.59
N ARG A 245 12.86 1.72 4.67
CA ARG A 245 12.60 2.16 6.04
C ARG A 245 13.80 1.83 6.90
N VAL A 246 14.22 2.81 7.69
CA VAL A 246 15.42 2.74 8.53
C VAL A 246 15.01 3.10 9.95
N ASP A 247 15.37 2.24 10.89
CA ASP A 247 15.16 2.41 12.32
C ASP A 247 15.76 3.74 12.80
N LYS A 248 14.99 4.50 13.56
CA LYS A 248 15.36 5.83 14.02
C LYS A 248 16.53 5.85 15.01
N ASP A 249 16.76 4.77 15.77
CA ASP A 249 17.74 4.72 16.85
C ASP A 249 19.07 4.13 16.42
N ASN A 250 19.06 3.06 15.62
CA ASN A 250 20.26 2.30 15.27
C ASN A 250 20.53 2.29 13.77
N PHE A 251 19.69 2.93 12.94
CA PHE A 251 19.79 2.98 11.48
C PHE A 251 19.76 1.60 10.80
N ALA A 252 19.24 0.57 11.48
CA ALA A 252 19.03 -0.73 10.88
C ALA A 252 17.96 -0.62 9.76
N VAL A 253 18.22 -1.29 8.64
CA VAL A 253 17.27 -1.32 7.53
C VAL A 253 16.15 -2.30 7.85
N ARG A 254 14.96 -1.78 8.11
CA ARG A 254 13.74 -2.54 8.45
C ARG A 254 12.91 -2.90 7.21
N ARG A 255 13.02 -2.12 6.15
CA ARG A 255 12.45 -2.39 4.84
C ARG A 255 13.46 -2.07 3.76
N ASN A 256 13.63 -2.97 2.84
CA ASN A 256 14.45 -2.79 1.65
C ASN A 256 13.68 -3.34 0.45
N GLU A 257 13.23 -2.48 -0.44
CA GLU A 257 12.49 -2.86 -1.64
C GLU A 257 13.17 -2.25 -2.86
N ILE A 258 13.64 -3.09 -3.75
CA ILE A 258 14.33 -2.70 -4.98
C ILE A 258 13.56 -3.25 -6.15
N ASP A 259 13.20 -2.39 -7.09
CA ASP A 259 12.64 -2.75 -8.39
C ASP A 259 13.52 -2.16 -9.50
N ALA A 260 13.96 -2.97 -10.43
CA ALA A 260 14.74 -2.56 -11.58
C ALA A 260 14.15 -3.13 -12.87
N THR A 261 13.92 -2.28 -13.86
CA THR A 261 13.50 -2.66 -15.20
C THR A 261 14.54 -2.14 -16.19
N LEU A 262 15.02 -3.01 -17.06
CA LEU A 262 16.01 -2.69 -18.10
C LEU A 262 15.51 -3.20 -19.45
N GLY A 263 15.43 -2.33 -20.44
CA GLY A 263 15.03 -2.66 -21.80
C GLY A 263 14.00 -1.70 -22.37
N SER A 264 13.33 -2.14 -23.42
CA SER A 264 12.24 -1.42 -24.10
C SER A 264 10.89 -2.02 -23.72
N ASP A 265 9.79 -1.37 -24.12
CA ASP A 265 8.42 -1.87 -23.83
C ASP A 265 8.16 -3.29 -24.37
N ARG A 266 8.88 -3.72 -25.39
CA ARG A 266 8.72 -5.04 -26.03
C ARG A 266 9.78 -6.08 -25.63
N THR A 267 10.95 -5.62 -25.17
CA THR A 267 12.05 -6.49 -24.75
C THR A 267 12.68 -5.92 -23.50
N TYR A 268 12.46 -6.56 -22.36
CA TYR A 268 12.92 -6.09 -21.06
C TYR A 268 13.20 -7.22 -20.10
N ILE A 269 14.00 -6.91 -19.08
CA ILE A 269 14.19 -7.70 -17.86
C ILE A 269 13.74 -6.83 -16.69
N GLU A 270 13.04 -7.43 -15.77
CA GLU A 270 12.61 -6.84 -14.50
C GLU A 270 13.09 -7.72 -13.34
N VAL A 271 13.67 -7.09 -12.33
CA VAL A 271 14.07 -7.75 -11.08
C VAL A 271 13.49 -6.95 -9.93
N GLY A 272 12.81 -7.63 -9.02
CA GLY A 272 12.29 -7.07 -7.78
C GLY A 272 12.82 -7.85 -6.58
N TYR A 273 13.30 -7.14 -5.57
CA TYR A 273 13.73 -7.69 -4.29
C TYR A 273 12.99 -6.97 -3.17
N LEU A 274 12.46 -7.73 -2.23
CA LEU A 274 11.79 -7.23 -1.04
C LEU A 274 12.35 -7.93 0.19
N ARG A 275 12.80 -7.14 1.17
CA ARG A 275 13.10 -7.62 2.51
C ARG A 275 12.37 -6.75 3.53
N LEU A 276 11.58 -7.40 4.36
CA LEU A 276 10.90 -6.81 5.51
C LEU A 276 11.43 -7.49 6.77
N ASN A 277 12.04 -6.72 7.65
CA ASN A 277 12.48 -7.17 8.96
C ASN A 277 11.75 -6.30 10.00
N ARG A 278 10.70 -6.85 10.59
CA ARG A 278 9.74 -6.10 11.40
C ARG A 278 9.85 -6.38 12.89
N ASP A 279 10.40 -7.53 13.27
CA ASP A 279 10.46 -7.95 14.68
C ASP A 279 9.08 -7.88 15.37
N ILE A 280 8.07 -8.47 14.70
CA ILE A 280 6.67 -8.45 15.13
C ILE A 280 6.33 -9.76 15.82
N ASP A 281 5.45 -9.68 16.82
CA ASP A 281 4.87 -10.86 17.48
C ASP A 281 4.12 -11.73 16.45
N LEU A 282 4.37 -13.05 16.51
CA LEU A 282 3.77 -14.06 15.62
C LEU A 282 2.23 -14.10 15.63
N THR A 283 1.58 -13.41 16.57
CA THR A 283 0.11 -13.27 16.60
C THR A 283 -0.45 -12.35 15.51
N PHE A 284 0.41 -11.58 14.82
CA PHE A 284 0.02 -10.68 13.74
C PHE A 284 0.39 -11.27 12.38
N GLU A 285 -0.38 -12.23 11.90
CA GLU A 285 -0.16 -12.94 10.62
C GLU A 285 0.06 -12.04 9.41
N ASP A 286 -0.56 -10.86 9.39
CA ASP A 286 -0.48 -9.91 8.27
C ASP A 286 0.84 -9.12 8.22
N LEU A 287 1.71 -9.26 9.23
CA LEU A 287 2.86 -8.39 9.46
C LEU A 287 4.19 -9.14 9.66
N GLN A 288 4.29 -10.38 9.23
CA GLN A 288 5.47 -11.23 9.38
C GLN A 288 6.68 -10.72 8.60
N ASP A 289 7.88 -11.14 9.00
CA ASP A 289 9.11 -10.93 8.24
C ASP A 289 9.02 -11.62 6.89
N ARG A 290 9.61 -11.02 5.89
CA ARG A 290 9.49 -11.50 4.51
C ARG A 290 10.69 -11.13 3.69
N GLU A 291 11.23 -12.11 2.98
CA GLU A 291 12.24 -11.88 1.97
C GLU A 291 11.84 -12.58 0.66
N GLU A 292 11.73 -11.81 -0.42
CA GLU A 292 11.32 -12.31 -1.74
C GLU A 292 12.20 -11.76 -2.86
N LEU A 293 12.50 -12.63 -3.79
CA LEU A 293 13.09 -12.27 -5.09
C LEU A 293 12.10 -12.56 -6.21
N ARG A 294 11.90 -11.57 -7.07
CA ARG A 294 11.08 -11.67 -8.27
C ARG A 294 11.94 -11.35 -9.49
N ALA A 295 11.88 -12.19 -10.51
CA ALA A 295 12.46 -11.93 -11.82
C ALA A 295 11.41 -12.12 -12.90
N ALA A 296 11.38 -11.23 -13.88
CA ALA A 296 10.52 -11.30 -15.05
C ALA A 296 11.25 -10.82 -16.30
N GLY A 297 10.82 -11.26 -17.46
CA GLY A 297 11.36 -10.78 -18.70
C GLY A 297 10.44 -11.05 -19.86
N ARG A 298 10.58 -10.23 -20.88
CA ARG A 298 9.90 -10.37 -22.18
C ARG A 298 10.91 -10.12 -23.29
N VAL A 299 10.87 -10.94 -24.32
CA VAL A 299 11.71 -10.81 -25.52
C VAL A 299 10.82 -10.88 -26.75
N ALA A 300 10.79 -9.79 -27.51
CA ALA A 300 10.18 -9.76 -28.82
C ALA A 300 11.17 -10.38 -29.84
N PHE A 301 10.81 -11.48 -30.48
CA PHE A 301 11.66 -12.18 -31.43
C PHE A 301 11.22 -12.05 -32.90
N ALA A 302 9.99 -11.50 -33.10
CA ALA A 302 9.45 -11.17 -34.40
C ALA A 302 8.54 -9.94 -34.29
N LYS A 303 8.09 -9.40 -35.44
CA LYS A 303 7.32 -8.14 -35.49
C LYS A 303 6.13 -8.12 -34.49
N TYR A 304 5.44 -9.25 -34.36
CA TYR A 304 4.21 -9.37 -33.57
C TYR A 304 4.31 -10.39 -32.45
N TRP A 305 5.39 -11.17 -32.37
CA TRP A 305 5.55 -12.25 -31.40
C TRP A 305 6.50 -11.87 -30.28
N SER A 306 6.20 -12.34 -29.10
CA SER A 306 7.10 -12.27 -27.94
C SER A 306 6.96 -13.49 -27.05
N VAL A 307 8.06 -13.87 -26.40
CA VAL A 307 8.05 -14.81 -25.25
C VAL A 307 8.27 -14.02 -23.99
N PHE A 308 7.65 -14.49 -22.90
CA PHE A 308 7.81 -13.88 -21.60
C PHE A 308 7.84 -14.94 -20.51
N GLY A 309 8.50 -14.60 -19.41
CA GLY A 309 8.55 -15.46 -18.25
C GLY A 309 8.70 -14.68 -16.97
N SER A 310 8.35 -15.31 -15.85
CA SER A 310 8.59 -14.76 -14.52
C SER A 310 8.77 -15.87 -13.49
N ALA A 311 9.55 -15.60 -12.46
CA ALA A 311 9.71 -16.43 -11.29
C ALA A 311 9.62 -15.60 -10.02
N VAL A 312 9.04 -16.16 -8.97
CA VAL A 312 9.00 -15.60 -7.62
C VAL A 312 9.51 -16.66 -6.67
N VAL A 313 10.47 -16.28 -5.84
CA VAL A 313 11.12 -17.14 -4.86
C VAL A 313 11.01 -16.49 -3.49
N ASN A 314 10.57 -17.25 -2.49
CA ASN A 314 10.65 -16.88 -1.09
C ASN A 314 12.07 -17.19 -0.58
N LEU A 315 12.71 -16.20 0.01
CA LEU A 315 14.04 -16.29 0.59
C LEU A 315 14.00 -16.26 2.12
N THR A 316 12.82 -16.03 2.72
CA THR A 316 12.61 -16.04 4.19
C THR A 316 12.98 -17.43 4.73
N ASP A 317 13.84 -17.49 5.73
CA ASP A 317 14.23 -18.72 6.39
C ASP A 317 13.53 -18.88 7.76
N ARG A 318 13.78 -20.03 8.42
CA ARG A 318 13.18 -20.35 9.73
C ARG A 318 13.73 -19.52 10.89
N GLU A 319 14.89 -18.92 10.74
CA GLU A 319 15.48 -18.05 11.75
C GLU A 319 14.78 -16.68 11.72
N GLU A 320 14.37 -16.24 10.53
CA GLU A 320 13.62 -14.98 10.34
C GLU A 320 12.12 -15.16 10.67
N ASP A 321 11.52 -16.28 10.26
CA ASP A 321 10.12 -16.60 10.58
C ASP A 321 9.93 -18.11 10.87
N PRO A 322 9.78 -18.48 12.16
CA PRO A 322 9.59 -19.87 12.55
C PRO A 322 8.31 -20.54 12.03
N SER A 323 7.35 -19.76 11.51
CA SER A 323 6.14 -20.31 10.89
C SER A 323 6.39 -20.91 9.50
N PHE A 324 7.50 -20.55 8.85
CA PHE A 324 7.90 -21.10 7.57
C PHE A 324 8.66 -22.42 7.74
N THR A 325 8.44 -23.32 6.79
CA THR A 325 9.21 -24.57 6.67
C THR A 325 10.38 -24.44 5.68
N SER A 326 10.53 -23.27 5.09
CA SER A 326 11.57 -22.93 4.13
C SER A 326 12.95 -22.88 4.78
N ASP A 327 13.98 -23.26 4.02
CA ASP A 327 15.40 -23.14 4.36
C ASP A 327 16.07 -21.97 3.61
N GLY A 328 15.31 -20.93 3.31
CA GLY A 328 15.81 -19.72 2.65
C GLY A 328 15.77 -19.73 1.12
N PHE A 329 15.22 -20.77 0.50
CA PHE A 329 15.01 -20.82 -0.95
C PHE A 329 13.81 -21.70 -1.32
N GLU A 330 12.64 -21.09 -1.44
CA GLU A 330 11.41 -21.78 -1.81
C GLU A 330 10.78 -21.14 -3.05
N PRO A 331 10.70 -21.84 -4.20
CA PRO A 331 9.97 -21.34 -5.35
C PRO A 331 8.49 -21.18 -5.02
N LEU A 332 7.93 -20.00 -5.23
CA LEU A 332 6.51 -19.74 -5.04
C LEU A 332 5.72 -19.92 -6.33
N ARG A 333 6.25 -19.38 -7.43
CA ARG A 333 5.57 -19.36 -8.72
C ARG A 333 6.54 -19.22 -9.88
N THR A 334 6.27 -19.95 -10.94
CA THR A 334 6.91 -19.77 -12.25
C THR A 334 5.85 -19.57 -13.32
N ARG A 335 6.09 -18.68 -14.28
CA ARG A 335 5.22 -18.44 -15.43
C ARG A 335 6.07 -18.38 -16.70
N LEU A 336 5.60 -19.02 -17.76
CA LEU A 336 6.16 -18.91 -19.10
C LEU A 336 5.01 -18.71 -20.10
N GLY A 337 5.24 -17.93 -21.13
CA GLY A 337 4.20 -17.69 -22.14
C GLY A 337 4.75 -17.17 -23.45
N ILE A 338 3.89 -17.25 -24.44
CA ILE A 338 4.10 -16.69 -25.77
C ILE A 338 2.89 -15.83 -26.13
N ALA A 339 3.12 -14.69 -26.72
CA ALA A 339 2.07 -13.76 -27.14
C ALA A 339 2.29 -13.30 -28.57
N TYR A 340 1.20 -13.21 -29.30
CA TYR A 340 1.06 -12.51 -30.55
C TYR A 340 0.28 -11.23 -30.32
N GLU A 341 0.75 -10.12 -30.81
CA GLU A 341 0.11 -8.81 -30.64
C GLU A 341 0.33 -7.95 -31.88
N ASP A 342 -0.76 -7.61 -32.59
CA ASP A 342 -0.79 -6.64 -33.67
C ASP A 342 -1.79 -5.50 -33.38
N ASP A 343 -2.12 -4.68 -34.38
CA ASP A 343 -3.01 -3.52 -34.22
C ASP A 343 -4.48 -3.93 -33.98
N CYS A 344 -4.87 -5.15 -34.34
CA CYS A 344 -6.25 -5.65 -34.31
C CYS A 344 -6.48 -6.74 -33.28
N LEU A 345 -5.46 -7.53 -32.97
CA LEU A 345 -5.56 -8.78 -32.23
C LEU A 345 -4.45 -8.91 -31.21
N GLU A 346 -4.83 -9.40 -30.04
CA GLU A 346 -3.92 -9.96 -29.05
C GLU A 346 -4.32 -11.40 -28.77
N PHE A 347 -3.37 -12.31 -28.88
CA PHE A 347 -3.53 -13.73 -28.58
C PHE A 347 -2.34 -14.18 -27.72
N GLY A 348 -2.59 -15.01 -26.72
CA GLY A 348 -1.51 -15.53 -25.91
C GLY A 348 -1.83 -16.85 -25.24
N PHE A 349 -0.75 -17.57 -25.03
CA PHE A 349 -0.72 -18.81 -24.25
C PHE A 349 0.22 -18.64 -23.07
N THR A 350 -0.22 -19.03 -21.87
CA THR A 350 0.58 -18.94 -20.65
C THR A 350 0.47 -20.25 -19.90
N TRP A 351 1.61 -20.82 -19.54
CA TRP A 351 1.78 -21.85 -18.54
C TRP A 351 2.21 -21.20 -17.22
N ARG A 352 1.57 -21.58 -16.13
CA ARG A 352 1.90 -21.16 -14.77
C ARG A 352 2.00 -22.39 -13.87
N ARG A 353 3.02 -22.42 -13.03
CA ARG A 353 3.18 -23.39 -11.96
C ARG A 353 3.21 -22.66 -10.62
N ASP A 354 2.30 -23.04 -9.73
CA ASP A 354 2.30 -22.65 -8.34
C ASP A 354 2.89 -23.82 -7.52
N TYR A 355 3.90 -23.53 -6.70
CA TYR A 355 4.62 -24.53 -5.92
C TYR A 355 4.03 -24.68 -4.52
N ILE A 356 3.30 -23.68 -4.05
CA ILE A 356 2.60 -23.65 -2.78
C ILE A 356 1.09 -23.59 -3.02
N ALA A 357 0.31 -24.13 -2.09
CA ALA A 357 -1.14 -23.95 -2.07
C ALA A 357 -1.46 -22.53 -1.58
N VAL A 358 -2.42 -21.87 -2.21
CA VAL A 358 -2.87 -20.53 -1.83
C VAL A 358 -4.40 -20.57 -1.70
N ALA A 359 -4.90 -20.39 -0.49
CA ALA A 359 -6.33 -20.53 -0.17
C ALA A 359 -6.88 -21.89 -0.67
N ASP A 360 -7.95 -21.88 -1.47
CA ASP A 360 -8.57 -23.09 -2.03
C ASP A 360 -7.86 -23.64 -3.29
N ALA A 361 -6.79 -22.98 -3.74
CA ALA A 361 -6.04 -23.41 -4.93
C ALA A 361 -4.85 -24.30 -4.54
N ASP A 362 -4.91 -25.56 -4.94
CA ASP A 362 -3.81 -26.49 -4.77
C ASP A 362 -2.57 -26.07 -5.59
N ARG A 363 -1.39 -26.49 -5.09
CA ARG A 363 -0.16 -26.42 -5.88
C ARG A 363 -0.35 -27.20 -7.19
N GLY A 364 0.12 -26.63 -8.29
CA GLY A 364 -0.03 -27.34 -9.57
C GLY A 364 0.28 -26.49 -10.79
N ASN A 365 -0.06 -27.05 -11.93
CA ASN A 365 0.09 -26.39 -13.22
C ASN A 365 -1.25 -25.84 -13.69
N SER A 366 -1.25 -24.63 -14.22
CA SER A 366 -2.41 -24.04 -14.90
C SER A 366 -1.99 -23.53 -16.27
N PHE A 367 -2.93 -23.62 -17.22
CA PHE A 367 -2.77 -23.13 -18.56
C PHE A 367 -3.85 -22.10 -18.85
N ARG A 368 -3.45 -20.98 -19.45
CA ARG A 368 -4.38 -19.93 -19.88
C ARG A 368 -4.16 -19.61 -21.35
N ILE A 369 -5.25 -19.64 -22.10
CA ILE A 369 -5.32 -19.06 -23.43
C ILE A 369 -6.13 -17.78 -23.30
N TYR A 370 -5.66 -16.68 -23.86
CA TYR A 370 -6.41 -15.44 -23.93
C TYR A 370 -6.41 -14.91 -25.36
N PHE A 371 -7.52 -14.27 -25.67
CA PHE A 371 -7.78 -13.68 -26.96
C PHE A 371 -8.51 -12.36 -26.74
N SER A 372 -8.01 -11.30 -27.35
CA SER A 372 -8.59 -9.96 -27.27
C SER A 372 -8.59 -9.32 -28.64
N LEU A 373 -9.73 -8.79 -29.04
CA LEU A 373 -9.85 -7.96 -30.25
C LEU A 373 -9.67 -6.50 -29.84
N LYS A 374 -8.65 -5.86 -30.39
CA LYS A 374 -8.41 -4.43 -30.22
C LYS A 374 -9.32 -3.66 -31.19
N ASN A 375 -9.70 -2.46 -30.83
CA ASN A 375 -10.51 -1.54 -31.68
C ASN A 375 -11.96 -1.96 -31.95
N LEU A 376 -12.55 -2.89 -31.22
CA LEU A 376 -13.99 -3.22 -31.32
C LEU A 376 -14.91 -2.23 -30.58
N GLY A 377 -14.47 -1.02 -30.32
CA GLY A 377 -15.33 0.12 -29.97
C GLY A 377 -16.31 -0.04 -28.79
N LEU A 378 -16.21 -1.09 -28.01
CA LEU A 378 -16.95 -1.21 -26.74
C LEU A 378 -16.22 -0.37 -25.68
N ARG A 379 -16.61 0.88 -25.58
CA ARG A 379 -16.27 1.79 -24.49
C ARG A 379 -17.16 1.52 -23.30
#